data_9ded87678e3cf7c52ea1332ab99a9de3
#
_entry.id   9ded87678e3cf7c52ea1332ab99a9de3
#
_cell.length_a   1.000
_cell.length_b   1.000
_cell.length_c   1.000
_cell.angle_alpha   90.00
_cell.angle_beta   90.00
_cell.angle_gamma   90.00
#
_symmetry.space_group_name_H-M   'P 1'
#
loop_
_entity.id
_entity.type
_entity.pdbx_description
1 polymer ?
#
loop_
_entity_poly.entity_id
_entity_poly.type
_entity_poly.pdbx_seq_one_letter_code
_entity_poly.pdbx_strand_id
1 'polypeptide(L)'
;DFERYPDQHCIRSQEIMRERGLDERLIHATASHGYGITVDIAPEHEMEKVLYATDELTGLIGAAALMRPSKSVQDMELKSLKKKYKSNGFAAGCSREVIQRGADMLGWSLDELLTRTLDAMRAVEPVVAAEEA
;
A
#
# COMPACT_ATOMS: atom_id res chain seq x y z
N ASP A 1 6.76 13.29 -5.98
CA ASP A 1 6.06 14.50 -5.51
C ASP A 1 5.84 14.54 -4.00
N PHE A 2 5.70 13.38 -3.36
CA PHE A 2 5.35 13.25 -1.94
C PHE A 2 6.30 14.02 -0.99
N GLU A 3 7.60 13.87 -1.13
CA GLU A 3 8.57 14.55 -0.26
C GLU A 3 8.55 16.07 -0.41
N ARG A 4 8.38 16.55 -1.64
CA ARG A 4 8.45 17.97 -1.97
C ARG A 4 7.11 18.68 -1.89
N TYR A 5 6.02 17.96 -2.16
CA TYR A 5 4.66 18.49 -2.24
C TYR A 5 3.66 17.53 -1.56
N PRO A 6 3.77 17.28 -0.24
CA PRO A 6 2.94 16.27 0.45
C PRO A 6 1.44 16.54 0.32
N ASP A 7 1.03 17.81 0.38
CA ASP A 7 -0.40 18.20 0.23
C ASP A 7 -0.91 18.10 -1.22
N GLN A 8 -0.03 17.88 -2.18
CA GLN A 8 -0.33 17.74 -3.61
C GLN A 8 0.07 16.36 -4.15
N HIS A 9 0.24 15.39 -3.26
CA HIS A 9 0.52 14.01 -3.64
C HIS A 9 -0.59 13.49 -4.56
N CYS A 10 -0.20 12.75 -5.60
CA CYS A 10 -1.07 12.30 -6.71
C CYS A 10 -1.65 13.41 -7.61
N ILE A 11 -1.54 14.69 -7.24
CA ILE A 11 -1.91 15.81 -8.12
C ILE A 11 -0.68 16.23 -8.93
N ARG A 12 0.39 16.57 -8.25
CA ARG A 12 1.63 17.05 -8.89
C ARG A 12 2.31 15.98 -9.73
N SER A 13 2.25 14.73 -9.32
CA SER A 13 2.78 13.61 -10.11
C SER A 13 2.12 13.48 -11.48
N GLN A 14 0.81 13.72 -11.60
CA GLN A 14 0.12 13.69 -12.89
C GLN A 14 0.67 14.73 -13.86
N GLU A 15 0.92 15.95 -13.37
CA GLU A 15 1.50 17.02 -14.20
C GLU A 15 2.90 16.62 -14.69
N ILE A 16 3.77 16.17 -13.79
CA ILE A 16 5.12 15.71 -14.10
C ILE A 16 5.11 14.56 -15.11
N MET A 17 4.20 13.60 -14.94
CA MET A 17 4.07 12.46 -15.83
C MET A 17 3.61 12.89 -17.25
N ARG A 18 2.66 13.83 -17.35
CA ARG A 18 2.21 14.40 -18.63
C ARG A 18 3.33 15.18 -19.32
N GLU A 19 4.07 16.00 -18.58
CA GLU A 19 5.24 16.72 -19.11
C GLU A 19 6.30 15.77 -19.68
N ARG A 20 6.41 14.56 -19.12
CA ARG A 20 7.32 13.50 -19.61
C ARG A 20 6.72 12.63 -20.70
N GLY A 21 5.51 12.89 -21.15
CA GLY A 21 4.85 12.17 -22.24
C GLY A 21 4.38 10.76 -21.87
N LEU A 22 4.10 10.49 -20.59
CA LEU A 22 3.60 9.19 -20.16
C LEU A 22 2.13 8.99 -20.56
N ASP A 23 1.73 7.74 -20.80
CA ASP A 23 0.37 7.35 -21.19
C ASP A 23 -0.63 7.70 -20.09
N GLU A 24 -1.81 8.23 -20.45
CA GLU A 24 -2.86 8.61 -19.50
C GLU A 24 -3.38 7.43 -18.68
N ARG A 25 -3.34 6.20 -19.19
CA ARG A 25 -3.69 5.00 -18.41
C ARG A 25 -2.70 4.77 -17.26
N LEU A 26 -1.41 5.01 -17.49
CA LEU A 26 -0.39 4.92 -16.45
C LEU A 26 -0.54 6.04 -15.43
N ILE A 27 -0.88 7.25 -15.89
CA ILE A 27 -1.14 8.39 -15.02
C ILE A 27 -2.36 8.14 -14.13
N HIS A 28 -3.46 7.63 -14.70
CA HIS A 28 -4.65 7.23 -13.95
C HIS A 28 -4.33 6.14 -12.92
N ALA A 29 -3.63 5.09 -13.33
CA ALA A 29 -3.23 4.00 -12.44
C ALA A 29 -2.37 4.49 -11.26
N THR A 30 -1.45 5.42 -11.54
CA THR A 30 -0.63 6.02 -10.50
C THR A 30 -1.45 6.93 -9.57
N ALA A 31 -2.29 7.81 -10.12
CA ALA A 31 -3.04 8.78 -9.33
C ALA A 31 -4.13 8.13 -8.46
N SER A 32 -4.73 7.04 -8.91
CA SER A 32 -5.86 6.40 -8.25
C SER A 32 -5.52 5.80 -6.87
N HIS A 33 -4.24 5.58 -6.53
CA HIS A 33 -3.90 5.14 -5.18
C HIS A 33 -4.17 6.22 -4.11
N GLY A 34 -4.24 7.50 -4.51
CA GLY A 34 -4.61 8.61 -3.62
C GLY A 34 -6.12 8.88 -3.51
N TYR A 35 -6.97 8.00 -4.05
CA TYR A 35 -8.42 8.17 -4.07
C TYR A 35 -9.04 8.39 -2.67
N GLY A 36 -9.81 9.47 -2.54
CA GLY A 36 -10.46 9.82 -1.29
C GLY A 36 -9.50 10.36 -0.21
N ILE A 37 -8.23 10.61 -0.55
CA ILE A 37 -7.23 11.26 0.31
C ILE A 37 -6.82 12.59 -0.33
N THR A 38 -6.19 12.56 -1.49
CA THR A 38 -5.67 13.72 -2.19
C THR A 38 -6.31 13.97 -3.54
N VAL A 39 -6.91 12.95 -4.14
CA VAL A 39 -7.58 13.01 -5.45
C VAL A 39 -8.93 12.30 -5.42
N ASP A 40 -9.82 12.69 -6.35
CA ASP A 40 -11.11 12.04 -6.60
C ASP A 40 -11.04 11.20 -7.90
N ILE A 41 -10.00 10.38 -8.02
CA ILE A 41 -9.76 9.47 -9.14
C ILE A 41 -9.89 8.05 -8.61
N ALA A 42 -11.05 7.42 -8.81
CA ALA A 42 -11.32 6.10 -8.29
C ALA A 42 -10.53 5.01 -9.04
N PRO A 43 -10.03 3.98 -8.34
CA PRO A 43 -9.45 2.81 -8.98
C PRO A 43 -10.50 2.07 -9.82
N GLU A 44 -10.21 1.83 -11.09
CA GLU A 44 -11.11 1.15 -12.03
C GLU A 44 -10.58 -0.25 -12.39
N HIS A 45 -9.33 -0.32 -12.82
CA HIS A 45 -8.69 -1.59 -13.17
C HIS A 45 -8.37 -2.42 -11.91
N GLU A 46 -8.38 -3.76 -12.03
CA GLU A 46 -8.07 -4.64 -10.89
C GLU A 46 -6.69 -4.36 -10.28
N MET A 47 -5.67 -4.11 -11.10
CA MET A 47 -4.33 -3.71 -10.65
C MET A 47 -4.38 -2.43 -9.80
N GLU A 48 -5.16 -1.44 -10.19
CA GLU A 48 -5.32 -0.18 -9.44
C GLU A 48 -6.00 -0.42 -8.09
N LYS A 49 -7.01 -1.31 -8.05
CA LYS A 49 -7.69 -1.69 -6.80
C LYS A 49 -6.74 -2.43 -5.85
N VAL A 50 -5.89 -3.30 -6.39
CA VAL A 50 -4.85 -3.99 -5.60
C VAL A 50 -3.85 -2.96 -5.07
N LEU A 51 -3.34 -2.07 -5.90
CA LEU A 51 -2.42 -1.01 -5.47
C LEU A 51 -3.04 -0.17 -4.35
N TYR A 52 -4.26 0.32 -4.55
CA TYR A 52 -4.99 1.10 -3.54
C TYR A 52 -5.16 0.35 -2.21
N ALA A 53 -5.51 -0.95 -2.27
CA ALA A 53 -5.75 -1.77 -1.08
C ALA A 53 -4.46 -2.08 -0.31
N THR A 54 -3.32 -2.15 -1.00
CA THR A 54 -2.05 -2.61 -0.42
C THR A 54 -1.10 -1.48 -0.05
N ASP A 55 -1.28 -0.27 -0.57
CA ASP A 55 -0.39 0.86 -0.33
C ASP A 55 -0.19 1.12 1.17
N GLU A 56 -1.24 1.46 1.87
CA GLU A 56 -1.24 1.67 3.33
C GLU A 56 -0.90 0.38 4.12
N LEU A 57 -1.33 -0.77 3.61
CA LEU A 57 -1.15 -2.05 4.29
C LEU A 57 0.31 -2.52 4.29
N THR A 58 1.05 -2.30 3.21
CA THR A 58 2.47 -2.65 3.15
C THR A 58 3.28 -1.85 4.17
N GLY A 59 2.96 -0.57 4.35
CA GLY A 59 3.54 0.26 5.40
C GLY A 59 3.27 -0.28 6.82
N LEU A 60 2.04 -0.71 7.08
CA LEU A 60 1.67 -1.32 8.36
C LEU A 60 2.42 -2.65 8.61
N ILE A 61 2.51 -3.50 7.59
CA ILE A 61 3.22 -4.79 7.68
C ILE A 61 4.72 -4.53 7.87
N GLY A 62 5.31 -3.60 7.12
CA GLY A 62 6.71 -3.21 7.28
C GLY A 62 7.04 -2.70 8.68
N ALA A 63 6.19 -1.81 9.22
CA ALA A 63 6.34 -1.35 10.61
C ALA A 63 6.23 -2.50 11.62
N ALA A 64 5.34 -3.46 11.37
CA ALA A 64 5.21 -4.65 12.22
C ALA A 64 6.46 -5.55 12.15
N ALA A 65 7.05 -5.71 10.96
CA ALA A 65 8.28 -6.47 10.75
C ALA A 65 9.45 -5.84 11.52
N LEU A 66 9.64 -4.53 11.40
CA LEU A 66 10.72 -3.79 12.08
C LEU A 66 10.69 -3.91 13.61
N MET A 67 9.52 -4.14 14.21
CA MET A 67 9.38 -4.36 15.65
C MET A 67 9.69 -5.80 16.09
N ARG A 68 9.89 -6.71 15.17
CA ARG A 68 10.23 -8.11 15.46
C ARG A 68 11.74 -8.25 15.70
N PRO A 69 12.18 -9.21 16.51
CA PRO A 69 13.62 -9.51 16.64
C PRO A 69 14.29 -9.84 15.31
N SER A 70 13.57 -10.56 14.41
CA SER A 70 14.02 -10.92 13.07
C SER A 70 14.10 -9.74 12.11
N LYS A 71 13.35 -8.67 12.36
CA LYS A 71 13.11 -7.53 11.45
C LYS A 71 12.65 -7.97 10.05
N SER A 72 11.94 -9.08 9.96
CA SER A 72 11.53 -9.74 8.73
C SER A 72 10.06 -10.09 8.77
N VAL A 73 9.45 -10.18 7.57
CA VAL A 73 8.06 -10.66 7.40
C VAL A 73 7.99 -12.20 7.35
N GLN A 74 9.14 -12.90 7.20
CA GLN A 74 9.17 -14.35 6.99
C GLN A 74 8.56 -15.14 8.14
N ASP A 75 8.79 -14.73 9.38
CA ASP A 75 8.29 -15.37 10.59
C ASP A 75 7.01 -14.72 11.16
N MET A 76 6.41 -13.76 10.43
CA MET A 76 5.21 -13.07 10.88
C MET A 76 3.97 -13.92 10.61
N GLU A 77 3.23 -14.27 11.65
CA GLU A 77 1.96 -14.97 11.53
C GLU A 77 0.81 -14.00 11.28
N LEU A 78 -0.21 -14.43 10.51
CA LEU A 78 -1.43 -13.66 10.25
C LEU A 78 -2.11 -13.20 11.55
N LYS A 79 -2.14 -14.06 12.57
CA LYS A 79 -2.72 -13.72 13.88
C LYS A 79 -2.01 -12.54 14.54
N SER A 80 -0.69 -12.48 14.44
CA SER A 80 0.12 -11.37 14.93
C SER A 80 -0.16 -10.08 14.16
N LEU A 81 -0.21 -10.15 12.83
CA LEU A 81 -0.55 -9.03 11.96
C LEU A 81 -1.95 -8.49 12.25
N LYS A 82 -2.96 -9.35 12.39
CA LYS A 82 -4.33 -8.96 12.77
C LYS A 82 -4.39 -8.22 14.10
N LYS A 83 -3.59 -8.63 15.09
CA LYS A 83 -3.48 -7.91 16.36
C LYS A 83 -2.92 -6.51 16.18
N LYS A 84 -1.89 -6.35 15.35
CA LYS A 84 -1.32 -5.04 15.02
C LYS A 84 -2.29 -4.16 14.23
N TYR A 85 -2.98 -4.73 13.24
CA TYR A 85 -4.01 -4.04 12.47
C TYR A 85 -5.11 -3.43 13.36
N LYS A 86 -5.59 -4.19 14.35
CA LYS A 86 -6.64 -3.75 15.30
C LYS A 86 -6.15 -2.71 16.32
N SER A 87 -4.86 -2.51 16.46
CA SER A 87 -4.29 -1.54 17.40
C SER A 87 -4.25 -0.16 16.76
N ASN A 88 -5.16 0.73 17.15
CA ASN A 88 -5.28 2.08 16.58
C ASN A 88 -4.02 2.95 16.80
N GLY A 89 -3.26 2.72 17.85
CA GLY A 89 -2.01 3.44 18.11
C GLY A 89 -0.80 2.90 17.34
N PHE A 90 -0.93 1.70 16.75
CA PHE A 90 0.14 1.12 15.97
C PHE A 90 0.07 1.55 14.50
N ALA A 91 1.17 2.05 13.94
CA ALA A 91 1.23 2.56 12.57
C ALA A 91 0.01 3.48 12.27
N ALA A 92 -0.20 4.48 13.12
CA ALA A 92 -1.37 5.36 13.07
C ALA A 92 -1.47 6.16 11.76
N GLY A 93 -0.35 6.34 11.04
CA GLY A 93 -0.31 6.95 9.73
C GLY A 93 -0.90 6.08 8.61
N CYS A 94 -1.02 4.76 8.83
CA CYS A 94 -1.62 3.85 7.85
C CYS A 94 -3.15 3.78 8.06
N SER A 95 -3.91 4.26 7.10
CA SER A 95 -5.37 4.36 7.18
C SER A 95 -6.05 2.98 7.09
N ARG A 96 -6.66 2.52 8.19
CA ARG A 96 -7.46 1.28 8.22
C ARG A 96 -8.71 1.40 7.35
N GLU A 97 -9.25 2.60 7.23
CA GLU A 97 -10.41 2.87 6.38
C GLU A 97 -10.07 2.68 4.89
N VAL A 98 -8.93 3.17 4.44
CA VAL A 98 -8.45 2.97 3.06
C VAL A 98 -8.20 1.49 2.80
N ILE A 99 -7.54 0.78 3.71
CA ILE A 99 -7.29 -0.67 3.60
C ILE A 99 -8.60 -1.45 3.48
N GLN A 100 -9.58 -1.16 4.35
CA GLN A 100 -10.88 -1.83 4.31
C GLN A 100 -11.65 -1.52 3.02
N ARG A 101 -11.66 -0.25 2.60
CA ARG A 101 -12.27 0.18 1.33
C ARG A 101 -11.64 -0.54 0.14
N GLY A 102 -10.32 -0.71 0.15
CA GLY A 102 -9.60 -1.46 -0.88
C GLY A 102 -10.00 -2.94 -0.93
N ALA A 103 -10.13 -3.59 0.23
CA ALA A 103 -10.65 -4.96 0.31
C ALA A 103 -12.07 -5.06 -0.28
N ASP A 104 -12.94 -4.12 0.09
CA ASP A 104 -14.33 -4.07 -0.39
C ASP A 104 -14.40 -3.88 -1.92
N MET A 105 -13.55 -3.00 -2.50
CA MET A 105 -13.45 -2.81 -3.95
C MET A 105 -13.04 -4.09 -4.70
N LEU A 106 -12.21 -4.92 -4.08
CA LEU A 106 -11.76 -6.20 -4.62
C LEU A 106 -12.75 -7.34 -4.37
N GLY A 107 -13.75 -7.14 -3.51
CA GLY A 107 -14.64 -8.21 -3.04
C GLY A 107 -13.93 -9.23 -2.16
N TRP A 108 -12.82 -8.85 -1.52
CA TRP A 108 -12.05 -9.70 -0.64
C TRP A 108 -12.40 -9.45 0.82
N SER A 109 -12.33 -10.49 1.64
CA SER A 109 -12.33 -10.29 3.09
C SER A 109 -11.04 -9.59 3.53
N LEU A 110 -11.08 -8.91 4.68
CA LEU A 110 -9.87 -8.33 5.27
C LEU A 110 -8.79 -9.40 5.50
N ASP A 111 -9.18 -10.58 5.98
CA ASP A 111 -8.25 -11.68 6.20
C ASP A 111 -7.57 -12.14 4.92
N GLU A 112 -8.31 -12.18 3.83
CA GLU A 112 -7.77 -12.50 2.50
C GLU A 112 -6.76 -11.44 2.03
N LEU A 113 -7.11 -10.15 2.16
CA LEU A 113 -6.20 -9.06 1.81
C LEU A 113 -4.92 -9.10 2.65
N LEU A 114 -5.04 -9.25 3.97
CA LEU A 114 -3.88 -9.35 4.87
C LEU A 114 -2.99 -10.53 4.51
N THR A 115 -3.57 -11.70 4.23
CA THR A 115 -2.83 -12.92 3.89
C THR A 115 -2.09 -12.76 2.58
N ARG A 116 -2.78 -12.35 1.52
CA ARG A 116 -2.18 -12.18 0.19
C ARG A 116 -1.06 -11.15 0.18
N THR A 117 -1.26 -10.03 0.88
CA THR A 117 -0.23 -8.98 0.98
C THR A 117 0.98 -9.48 1.76
N LEU A 118 0.78 -10.16 2.89
CA LEU A 118 1.88 -10.72 3.67
C LEU A 118 2.67 -11.76 2.87
N ASP A 119 1.99 -12.64 2.13
CA ASP A 119 2.63 -13.66 1.31
C ASP A 119 3.41 -13.05 0.14
N ALA A 120 2.88 -12.00 -0.49
CA ALA A 120 3.60 -11.24 -1.52
C ALA A 120 4.86 -10.58 -0.96
N MET A 121 4.78 -9.95 0.21
CA MET A 121 5.95 -9.35 0.86
C MET A 121 7.00 -10.38 1.25
N ARG A 122 6.60 -11.56 1.71
CA ARG A 122 7.53 -12.68 1.97
C ARG A 122 8.27 -13.14 0.70
N ALA A 123 7.56 -13.18 -0.41
CA ALA A 123 8.16 -13.61 -1.68
C ALA A 123 9.19 -12.59 -2.21
N VAL A 124 8.99 -11.31 -1.94
CA VAL A 124 9.83 -10.20 -2.44
C VAL A 124 11.00 -9.90 -1.49
N GLU A 125 10.84 -10.06 -0.18
CA GLU A 125 11.86 -9.70 0.82
C GLU A 125 13.26 -10.25 0.54
N PRO A 126 13.46 -11.53 0.12
CA PRO A 126 14.80 -12.04 -0.22
C PRO A 126 15.43 -11.35 -1.44
N VAL A 127 14.60 -10.90 -2.39
CA VAL A 127 15.06 -10.20 -3.59
C VAL A 127 15.57 -8.82 -3.22
N VAL A 128 14.79 -8.06 -2.45
CA VAL A 128 15.17 -6.73 -1.96
C VAL A 128 16.45 -6.79 -1.11
N ALA A 129 16.54 -7.76 -0.20
CA ALA A 129 17.73 -7.94 0.64
C ALA A 129 19.01 -8.26 -0.18
N ALA A 130 18.86 -8.94 -1.33
CA ALA A 130 19.97 -9.23 -2.22
C ALA A 130 20.42 -8.00 -3.05
N GLU A 131 19.51 -7.06 -3.32
CA GLU A 131 19.82 -5.81 -4.05
C GLU A 131 20.48 -4.76 -3.14
N GLU A 132 20.23 -4.82 -1.82
CA GLU A 132 20.82 -3.90 -0.83
C GLU A 132 22.18 -4.39 -0.29
N ALA A 133 22.62 -5.60 -0.62
CA ALA A 133 23.87 -6.21 -0.13
C ALA A 133 25.06 -5.89 -1.05
#